data_16d7e41d447891312891ad920c7d3625
#
_entry.id   16d7e41d447891312891ad920c7d3625
#
_cell.length_a   1.000
_cell.length_b   1.000
_cell.length_c   1.000
_cell.angle_alpha   90.00
_cell.angle_beta   90.00
_cell.angle_gamma   90.00
#
_symmetry.space_group_name_H-M   'P 1'
#
loop_
_entity.id
_entity.type
_entity.pdbx_description
1 polymer ?
#
loop_
_entity_poly.entity_id
_entity_poly.type
_entity_poly.pdbx_seq_one_letter_code
_entity_poly.pdbx_strand_id
1 'polypeptide(L)'
;MLYLSTRSRTESYTAHRVLHTDRTPDGGLFVPHQLPHFSRREVLQLSRRTFGENVAQILNVFFSAKMTGWDVDFCCGRSPVKVVELPRRVVIAELWHNTAASYTYMEQALYNKLCADQKESMVTDWARIAIYIAVLFATYGTTEAAKTADNIDIALDADEFIVPTAAWYARKMGLPIGMILCGNEDTGVVWDLLHRGETSTASAASELTGLERLIYSIGGYEASAAFVQTCSARKTYHVTEESLGDLNDGLFAAVVSSTRVPSVMESFYRSHGYAMDPFAAIGYGALQDYRARTGESRNTLLLSLSDHS
;
A
#
# COMPACT_ATOMS: atom_id res chain seq x y z
N MET A 1 14.24 -14.85 1.41
CA MET A 1 12.95 -15.04 2.10
C MET A 1 12.23 -16.24 1.50
N LEU A 2 11.43 -16.96 2.28
CA LEU A 2 10.51 -18.00 1.79
C LEU A 2 9.07 -17.46 1.79
N TYR A 3 8.27 -18.00 0.90
CA TYR A 3 6.86 -17.65 0.71
C TYR A 3 6.00 -18.90 0.86
N LEU A 4 4.76 -18.69 1.28
CA LEU A 4 3.71 -19.71 1.38
C LEU A 4 2.58 -19.38 0.41
N SER A 5 1.70 -20.37 0.22
CA SER A 5 0.40 -20.14 -0.43
C SER A 5 -0.64 -19.64 0.58
N THR A 6 -1.53 -18.76 0.16
CA THR A 6 -2.73 -18.43 0.93
C THR A 6 -3.69 -19.62 1.08
N ARG A 7 -3.49 -20.69 0.31
CA ARG A 7 -4.40 -21.86 0.24
C ARG A 7 -3.75 -23.18 0.67
N SER A 8 -2.45 -23.19 1.01
CA SER A 8 -1.72 -24.38 1.48
C SER A 8 -0.57 -23.99 2.38
N ARG A 9 -0.31 -24.83 3.40
CA ARG A 9 0.85 -24.67 4.31
C ARG A 9 1.95 -25.69 4.05
N THR A 10 1.78 -26.56 3.06
CA THR A 10 2.66 -27.71 2.87
C THR A 10 3.92 -27.39 2.06
N GLU A 11 3.86 -26.37 1.24
CA GLU A 11 4.96 -26.01 0.35
C GLU A 11 5.44 -24.58 0.60
N SER A 12 6.76 -24.40 0.48
CA SER A 12 7.39 -23.09 0.50
C SER A 12 8.02 -22.77 -0.85
N TYR A 13 7.99 -21.49 -1.20
CA TYR A 13 8.43 -20.99 -2.50
C TYR A 13 9.56 -19.98 -2.32
N THR A 14 10.45 -19.91 -3.31
CA THR A 14 11.56 -18.96 -3.33
C THR A 14 11.12 -17.59 -3.85
N ALA A 15 11.88 -16.55 -3.52
CA ALA A 15 11.67 -15.21 -4.06
C ALA A 15 11.71 -15.16 -5.60
N HIS A 16 12.58 -15.98 -6.22
CA HIS A 16 12.63 -16.09 -7.69
C HIS A 16 11.28 -16.53 -8.27
N ARG A 17 10.62 -17.53 -7.67
CA ARG A 17 9.30 -17.99 -8.14
C ARG A 17 8.25 -16.86 -8.08
N VAL A 18 8.26 -16.11 -7.00
CA VAL A 18 7.30 -15.01 -6.73
C VAL A 18 7.48 -13.84 -7.69
N LEU A 19 8.69 -13.61 -8.18
CA LEU A 19 8.96 -12.60 -9.19
C LEU A 19 8.42 -12.97 -10.59
N HIS A 20 8.24 -14.26 -10.88
CA HIS A 20 7.88 -14.70 -12.24
C HIS A 20 6.48 -15.31 -12.35
N THR A 21 5.76 -15.46 -11.23
CA THR A 21 4.40 -16.03 -11.23
C THR A 21 3.56 -15.40 -10.13
N ASP A 22 2.28 -15.13 -10.42
CA ASP A 22 1.34 -14.54 -9.46
C ASP A 22 0.73 -15.57 -8.52
N ARG A 23 0.66 -16.83 -8.95
CA ARG A 23 -0.07 -17.86 -8.23
C ARG A 23 0.79 -19.09 -7.96
N THR A 24 0.51 -19.71 -6.83
CA THR A 24 1.01 -21.03 -6.48
C THR A 24 0.33 -22.13 -7.29
N PRO A 25 0.89 -23.35 -7.39
CA PRO A 25 0.29 -24.46 -8.14
C PRO A 25 -1.12 -24.84 -7.69
N ASP A 26 -1.47 -24.59 -6.42
CA ASP A 26 -2.81 -24.79 -5.85
C ASP A 26 -3.78 -23.63 -6.15
N GLY A 27 -3.34 -22.66 -6.95
CA GLY A 27 -4.10 -21.47 -7.32
C GLY A 27 -4.15 -20.37 -6.26
N GLY A 28 -3.44 -20.55 -5.13
CA GLY A 28 -3.31 -19.55 -4.07
C GLY A 28 -2.41 -18.39 -4.45
N LEU A 29 -2.31 -17.41 -3.57
CA LEU A 29 -1.45 -16.25 -3.72
C LEU A 29 -0.21 -16.39 -2.85
N PHE A 30 0.90 -15.78 -3.28
CA PHE A 30 2.11 -15.77 -2.47
C PHE A 30 1.97 -14.76 -1.32
N VAL A 31 2.39 -15.21 -0.13
CA VAL A 31 2.53 -14.41 1.09
C VAL A 31 3.86 -14.77 1.76
N PRO A 32 4.54 -13.84 2.45
CA PRO A 32 5.76 -14.16 3.19
C PRO A 32 5.50 -15.22 4.25
N HIS A 33 6.38 -16.20 4.38
CA HIS A 33 6.32 -17.16 5.49
C HIS A 33 6.42 -16.45 6.84
N GLN A 34 7.30 -15.46 6.92
CA GLN A 34 7.44 -14.58 8.08
C GLN A 34 7.59 -13.15 7.60
N LEU A 35 6.68 -12.29 8.02
CA LEU A 35 6.76 -10.86 7.71
C LEU A 35 7.93 -10.24 8.48
N PRO A 36 8.87 -9.54 7.81
CA PRO A 36 9.95 -8.86 8.50
C PRO A 36 9.39 -7.75 9.40
N HIS A 37 10.02 -7.54 10.54
CA HIS A 37 9.62 -6.48 11.47
C HIS A 37 10.78 -5.53 11.71
N PHE A 38 10.53 -4.23 11.60
CA PHE A 38 11.47 -3.15 11.84
C PHE A 38 11.21 -2.54 13.23
N SER A 39 12.22 -2.61 14.08
CA SER A 39 12.18 -1.96 15.39
C SER A 39 12.15 -0.43 15.25
N ARG A 40 11.71 0.27 16.29
CA ARG A 40 11.75 1.74 16.35
C ARG A 40 13.15 2.30 16.01
N ARG A 41 14.21 1.61 16.43
CA ARG A 41 15.59 2.01 16.13
C ARG A 41 15.90 1.95 14.64
N GLU A 42 15.42 0.91 13.95
CA GLU A 42 15.59 0.75 12.50
C GLU A 42 14.75 1.77 11.72
N VAL A 43 13.54 2.05 12.19
CA VAL A 43 12.70 3.12 11.63
C VAL A 43 13.39 4.48 11.72
N LEU A 44 14.01 4.83 12.86
CA LEU A 44 14.79 6.06 13.00
C LEU A 44 15.99 6.15 12.03
N GLN A 45 16.52 5.03 11.54
CA GLN A 45 17.58 5.03 10.52
C GLN A 45 17.07 5.44 9.13
N LEU A 46 15.77 5.32 8.85
CA LEU A 46 15.21 5.70 7.55
C LEU A 46 15.47 7.17 7.22
N SER A 47 15.39 8.07 8.22
CA SER A 47 15.66 9.51 8.03
C SER A 47 17.13 9.84 7.80
N ARG A 48 18.04 8.88 8.03
CA ARG A 48 19.50 9.05 7.87
C ARG A 48 20.02 8.48 6.55
N ARG A 49 19.17 7.78 5.81
CA ARG A 49 19.49 7.13 4.54
C ARG A 49 18.81 7.85 3.40
N THR A 50 19.36 7.67 2.21
CA THR A 50 18.72 8.13 0.99
C THR A 50 17.45 7.33 0.69
N PHE A 51 16.58 7.87 -0.16
CA PHE A 51 15.40 7.15 -0.65
C PHE A 51 15.81 5.81 -1.28
N GLY A 52 16.82 5.82 -2.16
CA GLY A 52 17.30 4.61 -2.82
C GLY A 52 17.82 3.54 -1.87
N GLU A 53 18.56 3.94 -0.82
CA GLU A 53 19.04 2.99 0.20
C GLU A 53 17.90 2.36 0.98
N ASN A 54 16.86 3.13 1.31
CA ASN A 54 15.68 2.62 2.01
C ASN A 54 14.89 1.64 1.13
N VAL A 55 14.64 1.98 -0.14
CA VAL A 55 13.98 1.08 -1.11
C VAL A 55 14.78 -0.22 -1.27
N ALA A 56 16.09 -0.11 -1.51
CA ALA A 56 16.97 -1.27 -1.68
C ALA A 56 16.93 -2.20 -0.45
N GLN A 57 16.97 -1.62 0.75
CA GLN A 57 16.90 -2.40 1.99
C GLN A 57 15.64 -3.27 2.05
N ILE A 58 14.46 -2.69 1.81
CA ILE A 58 13.20 -3.40 1.89
C ILE A 58 13.08 -4.47 0.80
N LEU A 59 13.44 -4.13 -0.44
CA LEU A 59 13.40 -5.08 -1.56
C LEU A 59 14.39 -6.25 -1.36
N ASN A 60 15.57 -5.98 -0.80
CA ASN A 60 16.53 -7.04 -0.48
C ASN A 60 16.00 -8.01 0.59
N VAL A 61 15.26 -7.51 1.57
CA VAL A 61 14.62 -8.38 2.58
C VAL A 61 13.60 -9.31 1.92
N PHE A 62 12.76 -8.80 1.02
CA PHE A 62 11.77 -9.62 0.33
C PHE A 62 12.39 -10.57 -0.72
N PHE A 63 13.29 -10.07 -1.56
CA PHE A 63 13.71 -10.81 -2.75
C PHE A 63 15.15 -11.33 -2.69
N SER A 64 15.93 -10.99 -1.64
CA SER A 64 17.37 -11.30 -1.54
C SER A 64 18.18 -10.80 -2.75
N ALA A 65 17.79 -9.66 -3.30
CA ALA A 65 18.21 -9.17 -4.62
C ALA A 65 19.60 -8.52 -4.61
N LYS A 66 20.19 -8.23 -3.46
CA LYS A 66 21.48 -7.51 -3.30
C LYS A 66 21.52 -6.14 -4.00
N MET A 67 20.37 -5.47 -4.12
CA MET A 67 20.28 -4.13 -4.65
C MET A 67 20.99 -3.14 -3.73
N THR A 68 21.58 -2.12 -4.32
CA THR A 68 22.15 -0.96 -3.61
C THR A 68 21.30 0.29 -3.84
N GLY A 69 21.48 1.33 -3.04
CA GLY A 69 20.81 2.61 -3.28
C GLY A 69 21.16 3.19 -4.66
N TRP A 70 22.38 2.93 -5.15
CA TRP A 70 22.78 3.34 -6.49
C TRP A 70 21.97 2.63 -7.60
N ASP A 71 21.66 1.34 -7.44
CA ASP A 71 20.81 0.62 -8.40
C ASP A 71 19.42 1.25 -8.47
N VAL A 72 18.84 1.63 -7.33
CA VAL A 72 17.55 2.32 -7.28
C VAL A 72 17.63 3.71 -7.92
N ASP A 73 18.65 4.51 -7.57
CA ASP A 73 18.88 5.83 -8.16
C ASP A 73 19.09 5.77 -9.67
N PHE A 74 19.72 4.70 -10.16
CA PHE A 74 19.91 4.48 -11.60
C PHE A 74 18.59 4.16 -12.31
N CYS A 75 17.72 3.37 -11.68
CA CYS A 75 16.43 2.99 -12.26
C CYS A 75 15.39 4.11 -12.21
N CYS A 76 15.34 4.85 -11.10
CA CYS A 76 14.23 5.76 -10.80
C CYS A 76 14.65 7.24 -10.81
N GLY A 77 15.95 7.53 -10.98
CA GLY A 77 16.49 8.86 -10.76
C GLY A 77 16.78 9.14 -9.28
N ARG A 78 17.59 10.16 -9.03
CA ARG A 78 17.84 10.61 -7.66
C ARG A 78 16.64 11.37 -7.13
N SER A 79 16.23 11.07 -5.89
CA SER A 79 15.04 11.66 -5.27
C SER A 79 13.80 11.58 -6.14
N PRO A 80 13.34 10.35 -6.49
CA PRO A 80 12.19 10.16 -7.38
C PRO A 80 10.87 10.59 -6.74
N VAL A 81 10.87 10.78 -5.41
CA VAL A 81 9.72 11.24 -4.63
C VAL A 81 10.05 12.59 -4.01
N LYS A 82 9.15 13.55 -4.16
CA LYS A 82 9.20 14.83 -3.47
C LYS A 82 8.11 14.87 -2.41
N VAL A 83 8.51 15.23 -1.20
CA VAL A 83 7.58 15.44 -0.09
C VAL A 83 7.32 16.93 0.09
N VAL A 84 6.04 17.31 0.08
CA VAL A 84 5.58 18.70 0.25
C VAL A 84 4.78 18.79 1.54
N GLU A 85 5.30 19.52 2.52
CA GLU A 85 4.58 19.78 3.76
C GLU A 85 3.64 20.96 3.60
N LEU A 86 2.40 20.78 3.99
CA LEU A 86 1.33 21.76 3.84
C LEU A 86 0.69 22.10 5.20
N PRO A 87 -0.03 23.21 5.30
CA PRO A 87 -0.80 23.55 6.50
C PRO A 87 -1.75 22.42 6.92
N ARG A 88 -2.24 22.49 8.17
CA ARG A 88 -3.22 21.54 8.74
C ARG A 88 -2.75 20.09 8.79
N ARG A 89 -1.43 19.88 8.94
CA ARG A 89 -0.82 18.55 9.10
C ARG A 89 -1.08 17.62 7.92
N VAL A 90 -0.97 18.14 6.73
CA VAL A 90 -1.02 17.40 5.47
C VAL A 90 0.36 17.40 4.84
N VAL A 91 0.78 16.23 4.41
CA VAL A 91 2.06 16.01 3.72
C VAL A 91 1.72 15.29 2.41
N ILE A 92 2.14 15.83 1.27
CA ILE A 92 1.96 15.17 -0.03
C ILE A 92 3.26 14.50 -0.45
N ALA A 93 3.18 13.25 -0.84
CA ALA A 93 4.26 12.55 -1.52
C ALA A 93 3.97 12.47 -3.03
N GLU A 94 4.70 13.26 -3.80
CA GLU A 94 4.68 13.23 -5.26
C GLU A 94 5.51 12.00 -5.73
N LEU A 95 4.85 10.84 -5.86
CA LEU A 95 5.51 9.57 -6.25
C LEU A 95 5.90 9.54 -7.73
N TRP A 96 5.50 10.52 -8.49
CA TRP A 96 5.81 10.73 -9.89
C TRP A 96 6.99 11.67 -10.12
N HIS A 97 7.46 12.36 -9.08
CA HIS A 97 8.52 13.37 -9.20
C HIS A 97 9.81 12.74 -9.74
N ASN A 98 10.35 13.26 -10.84
CA ASN A 98 11.52 12.73 -11.55
C ASN A 98 11.37 11.31 -12.14
N THR A 99 10.16 10.78 -12.29
CA THR A 99 9.90 9.41 -12.80
C THR A 99 9.05 9.40 -14.06
N ALA A 100 9.35 10.20 -15.06
CA ALA A 100 8.55 10.31 -16.28
C ALA A 100 7.05 10.57 -16.02
N ALA A 101 6.74 11.33 -14.97
CA ALA A 101 5.39 11.74 -14.54
C ALA A 101 4.44 10.59 -14.12
N SER A 102 4.97 9.42 -13.72
CA SER A 102 4.13 8.29 -13.32
C SER A 102 4.81 7.38 -12.30
N TYR A 103 4.08 7.00 -11.25
CA TYR A 103 4.48 5.94 -10.31
C TYR A 103 4.69 4.59 -11.02
N THR A 104 3.87 4.28 -12.01
CA THR A 104 3.94 3.03 -12.78
C THR A 104 5.30 2.84 -13.46
N TYR A 105 5.93 3.93 -13.91
CA TYR A 105 7.27 3.85 -14.46
C TYR A 105 8.31 3.42 -13.43
N MET A 106 8.26 3.99 -12.23
CA MET A 106 9.15 3.61 -11.12
C MET A 106 8.93 2.14 -10.72
N GLU A 107 7.69 1.71 -10.61
CA GLU A 107 7.33 0.33 -10.29
C GLU A 107 7.93 -0.65 -11.32
N GLN A 108 7.72 -0.39 -12.61
CA GLN A 108 8.24 -1.24 -13.69
C GLN A 108 9.78 -1.26 -13.72
N ALA A 109 10.43 -0.11 -13.51
CA ALA A 109 11.90 -0.02 -13.52
C ALA A 109 12.52 -0.83 -12.36
N LEU A 110 11.94 -0.74 -11.15
CA LEU A 110 12.37 -1.52 -9.99
C LEU A 110 12.13 -3.01 -10.19
N TYR A 111 10.99 -3.38 -10.77
CA TYR A 111 10.67 -4.77 -11.07
C TYR A 111 11.64 -5.38 -12.09
N ASN A 112 11.92 -4.67 -13.20
CA ASN A 112 12.89 -5.12 -14.19
C ASN A 112 14.27 -5.34 -13.56
N LYS A 113 14.68 -4.49 -12.62
CA LYS A 113 15.94 -4.66 -11.90
C LYS A 113 15.93 -5.88 -10.99
N LEU A 114 14.80 -6.14 -10.30
CA LEU A 114 14.62 -7.34 -9.48
C LEU A 114 14.70 -8.63 -10.31
N CYS A 115 14.21 -8.61 -11.54
CA CYS A 115 14.27 -9.71 -12.51
C CYS A 115 15.62 -9.80 -13.26
N ALA A 116 16.69 -9.14 -12.75
CA ALA A 116 18.01 -9.09 -13.38
C ALA A 116 18.00 -8.56 -14.83
N ASP A 117 17.25 -7.47 -15.04
CA ASP A 117 17.09 -6.79 -16.31
C ASP A 117 16.45 -7.66 -17.44
N GLN A 118 15.87 -8.80 -17.09
CA GLN A 118 14.95 -9.51 -17.99
C GLN A 118 13.71 -8.64 -18.14
N LYS A 119 13.36 -8.28 -19.36
CA LYS A 119 12.15 -7.48 -19.64
C LYS A 119 10.92 -8.37 -19.51
N GLU A 120 10.45 -8.49 -18.29
CA GLU A 120 9.15 -9.10 -18.00
C GLU A 120 8.04 -8.13 -18.42
N SER A 121 7.00 -8.64 -19.02
CA SER A 121 5.92 -7.80 -19.57
C SER A 121 4.98 -7.25 -18.50
N MET A 122 4.86 -7.93 -17.38
CA MET A 122 3.93 -7.57 -16.30
C MET A 122 4.58 -7.74 -14.93
N VAL A 123 4.37 -6.74 -14.06
CA VAL A 123 4.77 -6.81 -12.66
C VAL A 123 3.84 -7.76 -11.92
N THR A 124 4.38 -8.74 -11.20
CA THR A 124 3.56 -9.66 -10.41
C THR A 124 2.90 -8.94 -9.22
N ASP A 125 1.71 -9.39 -8.80
CA ASP A 125 0.97 -8.77 -7.70
C ASP A 125 1.80 -8.63 -6.42
N TRP A 126 2.56 -9.68 -6.07
CA TRP A 126 3.40 -9.60 -4.87
C TRP A 126 4.56 -8.62 -5.05
N ALA A 127 5.16 -8.55 -6.24
CA ALA A 127 6.21 -7.57 -6.51
C ALA A 127 5.66 -6.14 -6.41
N ARG A 128 4.46 -5.88 -6.93
CA ARG A 128 3.77 -4.58 -6.78
C ARG A 128 3.61 -4.22 -5.31
N ILE A 129 3.07 -5.14 -4.48
CA ILE A 129 2.91 -4.92 -3.05
C ILE A 129 4.25 -4.63 -2.37
N ALA A 130 5.29 -5.42 -2.65
CA ALA A 130 6.59 -5.26 -2.04
C ALA A 130 7.29 -3.94 -2.45
N ILE A 131 7.15 -3.54 -3.72
CA ILE A 131 7.66 -2.26 -4.21
C ILE A 131 6.92 -1.10 -3.53
N TYR A 132 5.59 -1.18 -3.40
CA TYR A 132 4.81 -0.17 -2.67
C TYR A 132 5.24 -0.07 -1.20
N ILE A 133 5.42 -1.20 -0.52
CA ILE A 133 5.96 -1.22 0.86
C ILE A 133 7.32 -0.51 0.91
N ALA A 134 8.22 -0.82 -0.02
CA ALA A 134 9.55 -0.21 -0.06
C ALA A 134 9.48 1.31 -0.29
N VAL A 135 8.61 1.75 -1.19
CA VAL A 135 8.37 3.17 -1.46
C VAL A 135 7.75 3.87 -0.25
N LEU A 136 6.81 3.25 0.46
CA LEU A 136 6.23 3.81 1.69
C LEU A 136 7.28 3.99 2.79
N PHE A 137 8.13 2.99 3.04
CA PHE A 137 9.24 3.11 3.99
C PHE A 137 10.21 4.22 3.61
N ALA A 138 10.58 4.29 2.33
CA ALA A 138 11.51 5.31 1.83
C ALA A 138 10.90 6.71 1.89
N THR A 139 9.63 6.87 1.48
CA THR A 139 8.89 8.13 1.55
C THR A 139 8.73 8.60 2.98
N TYR A 140 8.33 7.71 3.91
CA TYR A 140 8.29 8.05 5.33
C TYR A 140 9.65 8.57 5.81
N GLY A 141 10.75 7.93 5.41
CA GLY A 141 12.12 8.32 5.75
C GLY A 141 12.47 9.77 5.35
N THR A 142 11.78 10.35 4.39
CA THR A 142 11.99 11.75 3.94
C THR A 142 11.12 12.77 4.70
N THR A 143 10.20 12.33 5.56
CA THR A 143 9.32 13.21 6.35
C THR A 143 9.99 13.65 7.65
N GLU A 144 9.50 14.77 8.22
CA GLU A 144 9.92 15.20 9.57
C GLU A 144 9.57 14.16 10.65
N ALA A 145 8.43 13.44 10.48
CA ALA A 145 8.00 12.39 11.40
C ALA A 145 9.03 11.25 11.56
N ALA A 146 9.82 10.97 10.52
CA ALA A 146 10.82 9.92 10.55
C ALA A 146 11.99 10.24 11.52
N LYS A 147 12.24 11.50 11.81
CA LYS A 147 13.33 11.92 12.72
C LYS A 147 13.06 11.50 14.17
N THR A 148 11.80 11.36 14.54
CA THR A 148 11.35 10.98 15.89
C THR A 148 10.64 9.62 15.92
N ALA A 149 10.45 9.00 14.75
CA ALA A 149 9.60 7.82 14.54
C ALA A 149 8.18 8.04 15.08
N ASP A 150 7.60 9.20 14.71
CA ASP A 150 6.23 9.54 15.07
C ASP A 150 5.23 8.88 14.12
N ASN A 151 4.06 8.56 14.65
CA ASN A 151 2.97 8.03 13.86
C ASN A 151 2.43 9.07 12.87
N ILE A 152 2.23 8.62 11.63
CA ILE A 152 1.50 9.36 10.59
C ILE A 152 0.31 8.55 10.12
N ASP A 153 -0.75 9.20 9.68
CA ASP A 153 -1.79 8.54 8.92
C ASP A 153 -1.41 8.52 7.44
N ILE A 154 -1.89 7.55 6.68
CA ILE A 154 -1.71 7.50 5.22
C ILE A 154 -3.08 7.59 4.59
N ALA A 155 -3.28 8.55 3.68
CA ALA A 155 -4.51 8.66 2.92
C ALA A 155 -4.24 8.35 1.43
N LEU A 156 -5.07 7.52 0.85
CA LEU A 156 -4.85 6.93 -0.46
C LEU A 156 -6.18 6.63 -1.17
N ASP A 157 -6.11 6.52 -2.48
CA ASP A 157 -7.15 5.90 -3.29
C ASP A 157 -7.07 4.38 -3.13
N ALA A 158 -8.18 3.77 -2.82
CA ALA A 158 -8.29 2.34 -2.53
C ALA A 158 -9.02 1.54 -3.62
N ASP A 159 -9.28 2.13 -4.77
CA ASP A 159 -9.92 1.42 -5.89
C ASP A 159 -9.06 0.25 -6.40
N GLU A 160 -7.73 0.39 -6.34
CA GLU A 160 -6.82 -0.75 -6.46
C GLU A 160 -6.44 -1.29 -5.08
N PHE A 161 -6.95 -2.44 -4.68
CA PHE A 161 -6.74 -3.04 -3.35
C PHE A 161 -5.28 -3.36 -3.00
N ILE A 162 -4.38 -3.31 -3.96
CA ILE A 162 -2.93 -3.52 -3.77
C ILE A 162 -2.35 -2.45 -2.86
N VAL A 163 -2.74 -1.20 -3.00
CA VAL A 163 -2.20 -0.07 -2.24
C VAL A 163 -2.58 -0.13 -0.75
N PRO A 164 -3.87 -0.30 -0.38
CA PRO A 164 -4.25 -0.54 1.01
C PRO A 164 -3.56 -1.76 1.63
N THR A 165 -3.44 -2.85 0.87
CA THR A 165 -2.75 -4.06 1.30
C THR A 165 -1.27 -3.79 1.59
N ALA A 166 -0.58 -3.07 0.73
CA ALA A 166 0.82 -2.69 0.93
C ALA A 166 0.99 -1.80 2.17
N ALA A 167 0.13 -0.81 2.37
CA ALA A 167 0.14 0.04 3.56
C ALA A 167 -0.13 -0.76 4.84
N TRP A 168 -1.05 -1.72 4.81
CA TRP A 168 -1.33 -2.64 5.91
C TRP A 168 -0.10 -3.49 6.26
N TYR A 169 0.57 -4.10 5.26
CA TYR A 169 1.81 -4.83 5.49
C TYR A 169 2.91 -3.94 6.03
N ALA A 170 3.09 -2.73 5.51
CA ALA A 170 4.08 -1.77 6.02
C ALA A 170 3.84 -1.45 7.50
N ARG A 171 2.59 -1.23 7.91
CA ARG A 171 2.20 -1.05 9.32
C ARG A 171 2.54 -2.28 10.16
N LYS A 172 2.20 -3.48 9.71
CA LYS A 172 2.55 -4.74 10.39
C LYS A 172 4.07 -4.97 10.47
N MET A 173 4.84 -4.45 9.52
CA MET A 173 6.31 -4.47 9.54
C MET A 173 6.92 -3.45 10.49
N GLY A 174 6.13 -2.60 11.14
CA GLY A 174 6.61 -1.63 12.12
C GLY A 174 6.82 -0.22 11.59
N LEU A 175 6.41 0.08 10.35
CA LEU A 175 6.32 1.47 9.91
C LEU A 175 5.26 2.18 10.78
N PRO A 176 5.57 3.38 11.35
CA PRO A 176 4.68 4.04 12.30
C PRO A 176 3.46 4.65 11.58
N ILE A 177 2.56 3.80 11.11
CA ILE A 177 1.29 4.19 10.50
C ILE A 177 0.21 4.12 11.58
N GLY A 178 -0.47 5.24 11.82
CA GLY A 178 -1.61 5.30 12.71
C GLY A 178 -2.84 4.68 12.05
N MET A 179 -3.41 5.39 11.08
CA MET A 179 -4.57 4.96 10.31
C MET A 179 -4.27 4.98 8.81
N ILE A 180 -4.79 4.01 8.09
CA ILE A 180 -4.81 3.95 6.64
C ILE A 180 -6.21 4.40 6.20
N LEU A 181 -6.29 5.56 5.55
CA LEU A 181 -7.52 6.21 5.15
C LEU A 181 -7.79 5.90 3.68
N CYS A 182 -8.71 4.99 3.45
CA CYS A 182 -9.07 4.46 2.14
C CYS A 182 -10.24 5.26 1.56
N GLY A 183 -9.97 6.06 0.53
CA GLY A 183 -11.02 6.66 -0.29
C GLY A 183 -11.39 5.72 -1.43
N ASN A 184 -12.68 5.64 -1.76
CA ASN A 184 -13.19 4.91 -2.91
C ASN A 184 -14.21 5.79 -3.65
N GLU A 185 -14.31 5.68 -4.97
CA GLU A 185 -15.31 6.45 -5.73
C GLU A 185 -16.74 6.01 -5.42
N ASP A 186 -16.93 4.74 -5.07
CA ASP A 186 -18.23 4.19 -4.64
C ASP A 186 -18.08 3.25 -3.43
N THR A 187 -19.15 2.54 -3.07
CA THR A 187 -19.12 1.51 -2.03
C THR A 187 -18.40 0.27 -2.55
N GLY A 188 -17.08 0.33 -2.56
CA GLY A 188 -16.22 -0.78 -2.98
C GLY A 188 -16.00 -1.80 -1.86
N VAL A 189 -15.16 -2.79 -2.17
CA VAL A 189 -14.86 -3.93 -1.29
C VAL A 189 -14.33 -3.52 0.08
N VAL A 190 -13.47 -2.49 0.14
CA VAL A 190 -12.94 -1.99 1.42
C VAL A 190 -14.03 -1.41 2.29
N TRP A 191 -14.94 -0.66 1.66
CA TRP A 191 -16.05 -0.05 2.38
C TRP A 191 -17.00 -1.11 2.98
N ASP A 192 -17.42 -2.09 2.18
CA ASP A 192 -18.28 -3.19 2.63
C ASP A 192 -17.61 -4.01 3.74
N LEU A 193 -16.30 -4.33 3.57
CA LEU A 193 -15.53 -5.06 4.58
C LEU A 193 -15.51 -4.33 5.93
N LEU A 194 -15.20 -3.04 5.94
CA LEU A 194 -15.03 -2.28 7.19
C LEU A 194 -16.34 -1.85 7.85
N HIS A 195 -17.41 -1.63 7.07
CA HIS A 195 -18.69 -1.16 7.60
C HIS A 195 -19.69 -2.27 7.85
N ARG A 196 -19.65 -3.34 7.06
CA ARG A 196 -20.58 -4.45 7.15
C ARG A 196 -19.95 -5.76 7.62
N GLY A 197 -18.63 -5.84 7.66
CA GLY A 197 -17.89 -7.07 7.94
C GLY A 197 -18.04 -8.12 6.84
N GLU A 198 -18.40 -7.71 5.63
CA GLU A 198 -18.71 -8.64 4.53
C GLU A 198 -18.02 -8.23 3.23
N THR A 199 -17.82 -9.20 2.35
CA THR A 199 -17.33 -8.96 1.00
C THR A 199 -18.25 -9.64 -0.02
N SER A 200 -18.57 -8.90 -1.08
CA SER A 200 -19.36 -9.40 -2.20
C SER A 200 -18.46 -10.08 -3.24
N THR A 201 -18.98 -11.11 -3.90
CA THR A 201 -18.28 -11.79 -5.01
C THR A 201 -18.40 -11.06 -6.34
N ALA A 202 -19.07 -9.90 -6.36
CA ALA A 202 -19.19 -9.07 -7.57
C ALA A 202 -17.93 -8.26 -7.88
N SER A 203 -16.95 -8.29 -6.99
CA SER A 203 -15.69 -7.55 -7.12
C SER A 203 -14.81 -8.08 -8.24
N ALA A 204 -14.05 -7.19 -8.87
CA ALA A 204 -13.09 -7.56 -9.91
C ALA A 204 -12.03 -8.55 -9.39
N ALA A 205 -11.51 -9.42 -10.26
CA ALA A 205 -10.51 -10.42 -9.87
C ALA A 205 -9.25 -9.80 -9.25
N SER A 206 -8.87 -8.59 -9.67
CA SER A 206 -7.74 -7.83 -9.13
C SER A 206 -7.97 -7.37 -7.68
N GLU A 207 -9.18 -6.97 -7.32
CA GLU A 207 -9.55 -6.60 -5.96
C GLU A 207 -9.48 -7.80 -5.02
N LEU A 208 -9.91 -8.98 -5.49
CA LEU A 208 -9.89 -10.21 -4.70
C LEU A 208 -8.46 -10.66 -4.34
N THR A 209 -7.44 -10.35 -5.14
CA THR A 209 -6.06 -10.75 -4.84
C THR A 209 -5.47 -9.99 -3.66
N GLY A 210 -5.68 -8.68 -3.56
CA GLY A 210 -5.27 -7.89 -2.40
C GLY A 210 -6.07 -8.30 -1.16
N LEU A 211 -7.39 -8.47 -1.31
CA LEU A 211 -8.30 -8.85 -0.23
C LEU A 211 -7.98 -10.23 0.35
N GLU A 212 -7.69 -11.24 -0.48
CA GLU A 212 -7.29 -12.58 -0.01
C GLU A 212 -6.03 -12.50 0.88
N ARG A 213 -5.05 -11.65 0.51
CA ARG A 213 -3.84 -11.42 1.30
C ARG A 213 -4.13 -10.67 2.60
N LEU A 214 -5.03 -9.70 2.57
CA LEU A 214 -5.44 -8.98 3.78
C LEU A 214 -6.12 -9.93 4.77
N ILE A 215 -7.08 -10.74 4.32
CA ILE A 215 -7.77 -11.76 5.13
C ILE A 215 -6.75 -12.77 5.68
N TYR A 216 -5.79 -13.23 4.86
CA TYR A 216 -4.72 -14.09 5.33
C TYR A 216 -3.88 -13.43 6.44
N SER A 217 -3.62 -12.13 6.35
CA SER A 217 -2.79 -11.41 7.32
C SER A 217 -3.41 -11.25 8.69
N ILE A 218 -4.73 -11.36 8.80
CA ILE A 218 -5.50 -11.24 10.06
C ILE A 218 -5.95 -12.59 10.61
N GLY A 219 -6.43 -13.49 9.77
CA GLY A 219 -7.01 -14.78 10.17
C GLY A 219 -6.22 -16.01 9.70
N GLY A 220 -5.07 -15.80 9.05
CA GLY A 220 -4.22 -16.89 8.58
C GLY A 220 -4.83 -17.73 7.46
N TYR A 221 -4.29 -18.93 7.33
CA TYR A 221 -4.68 -19.89 6.30
C TYR A 221 -6.17 -20.25 6.35
N GLU A 222 -6.71 -20.51 7.54
CA GLU A 222 -8.10 -20.94 7.72
C GLU A 222 -9.09 -19.90 7.22
N ALA A 223 -8.87 -18.62 7.54
CA ALA A 223 -9.71 -17.52 7.10
C ALA A 223 -9.62 -17.33 5.58
N SER A 224 -8.41 -17.40 5.02
CA SER A 224 -8.21 -17.29 3.57
C SER A 224 -8.85 -18.46 2.82
N ALA A 225 -8.74 -19.69 3.30
CA ALA A 225 -9.38 -20.85 2.70
C ALA A 225 -10.91 -20.72 2.71
N ALA A 226 -11.49 -20.31 3.84
CA ALA A 226 -12.94 -20.07 3.96
C ALA A 226 -13.41 -18.95 3.03
N PHE A 227 -12.65 -17.85 2.93
CA PHE A 227 -12.91 -16.75 2.00
C PHE A 227 -12.98 -17.24 0.56
N VAL A 228 -11.94 -17.94 0.11
CA VAL A 228 -11.87 -18.44 -1.28
C VAL A 228 -12.99 -19.43 -1.60
N GLN A 229 -13.29 -20.36 -0.67
CA GLN A 229 -14.37 -21.31 -0.83
C GLN A 229 -15.73 -20.59 -0.97
N THR A 230 -15.97 -19.59 -0.13
CA THR A 230 -17.21 -18.81 -0.13
C THR A 230 -17.37 -18.01 -1.42
N CYS A 231 -16.30 -17.33 -1.85
CA CYS A 231 -16.27 -16.58 -3.11
C CYS A 231 -16.49 -17.50 -4.32
N SER A 232 -15.85 -18.68 -4.34
CA SER A 232 -16.01 -19.66 -5.43
C SER A 232 -17.45 -20.17 -5.53
N ALA A 233 -18.16 -20.24 -4.40
CA ALA A 233 -19.57 -20.60 -4.35
C ALA A 233 -20.51 -19.40 -4.66
N ARG A 234 -19.98 -18.25 -5.04
CA ARG A 234 -20.71 -16.99 -5.28
C ARG A 234 -21.56 -16.54 -4.08
N LYS A 235 -21.02 -16.71 -2.88
CA LYS A 235 -21.66 -16.29 -1.62
C LYS A 235 -20.92 -15.14 -1.00
N THR A 236 -21.58 -14.37 -0.15
CA THR A 236 -20.96 -13.32 0.67
C THR A 236 -20.11 -13.95 1.75
N TYR A 237 -18.86 -13.52 1.88
CA TYR A 237 -17.99 -13.91 2.97
C TYR A 237 -18.11 -12.89 4.10
N HIS A 238 -18.22 -13.39 5.33
CA HIS A 238 -18.27 -12.56 6.54
C HIS A 238 -16.99 -12.78 7.36
N VAL A 239 -16.33 -11.70 7.73
CA VAL A 239 -15.19 -11.74 8.69
C VAL A 239 -15.74 -11.91 10.10
N THR A 240 -14.93 -12.47 11.01
CA THR A 240 -15.28 -12.54 12.43
C THR A 240 -15.28 -11.14 13.05
N GLU A 241 -16.00 -10.95 14.17
CA GLU A 241 -16.01 -9.67 14.91
C GLU A 241 -14.59 -9.27 15.36
N GLU A 242 -13.77 -10.24 15.79
CA GLU A 242 -12.37 -10.02 16.16
C GLU A 242 -11.55 -9.50 14.97
N SER A 243 -11.65 -10.17 13.82
CA SER A 243 -10.97 -9.74 12.58
C SER A 243 -11.44 -8.37 12.11
N LEU A 244 -12.73 -8.06 12.24
CA LEU A 244 -13.27 -6.75 11.91
C LEU A 244 -12.74 -5.67 12.85
N GLY A 245 -12.63 -5.97 14.14
CA GLY A 245 -12.00 -5.11 15.14
C GLY A 245 -10.55 -4.78 14.76
N ASP A 246 -9.75 -5.80 14.45
CA ASP A 246 -8.35 -5.64 14.04
C ASP A 246 -8.21 -4.79 12.78
N LEU A 247 -9.11 -4.95 11.80
CA LEU A 247 -9.11 -4.13 10.59
C LEU A 247 -9.44 -2.67 10.91
N ASN A 248 -10.49 -2.42 11.69
CA ASN A 248 -10.93 -1.07 12.05
C ASN A 248 -9.92 -0.31 12.94
N ASP A 249 -9.02 -1.01 13.64
CA ASP A 249 -7.91 -0.40 14.37
C ASP A 249 -6.82 0.19 13.46
N GLY A 250 -6.82 -0.17 12.17
CA GLY A 250 -5.79 0.30 11.24
C GLY A 250 -6.29 0.83 9.91
N LEU A 251 -7.56 0.59 9.56
CA LEU A 251 -8.16 0.98 8.29
C LEU A 251 -9.44 1.78 8.54
N PHE A 252 -9.63 2.82 7.75
CA PHE A 252 -10.87 3.58 7.65
C PHE A 252 -11.26 3.71 6.19
N ALA A 253 -12.51 3.52 5.84
CA ALA A 253 -13.01 3.69 4.48
C ALA A 253 -14.08 4.77 4.38
N ALA A 254 -13.99 5.56 3.31
CA ALA A 254 -14.99 6.59 2.97
C ALA A 254 -15.28 6.56 1.47
N VAL A 255 -16.53 6.89 1.11
CA VAL A 255 -16.92 7.09 -0.28
C VAL A 255 -16.67 8.54 -0.68
N VAL A 256 -15.83 8.73 -1.70
CA VAL A 256 -15.50 10.02 -2.29
C VAL A 256 -15.88 9.98 -3.77
N SER A 257 -17.16 10.12 -4.06
CA SER A 257 -17.70 9.96 -5.42
C SER A 257 -16.99 10.86 -6.44
N SER A 258 -16.96 10.44 -7.69
CA SER A 258 -16.42 11.22 -8.82
C SER A 258 -17.02 12.61 -8.92
N THR A 259 -18.27 12.78 -8.51
CA THR A 259 -18.94 14.11 -8.44
C THR A 259 -18.44 14.98 -7.29
N ARG A 260 -17.89 14.39 -6.22
CA ARG A 260 -17.30 15.10 -5.07
C ARG A 260 -15.85 15.50 -5.34
N VAL A 261 -15.09 14.73 -6.12
CA VAL A 261 -13.66 14.94 -6.38
C VAL A 261 -13.32 16.37 -6.81
N PRO A 262 -14.01 17.00 -7.79
CA PRO A 262 -13.69 18.38 -8.20
C PRO A 262 -13.82 19.39 -7.05
N SER A 263 -14.84 19.24 -6.20
CA SER A 263 -15.04 20.14 -5.05
C SER A 263 -13.97 19.93 -3.96
N VAL A 264 -13.51 18.70 -3.78
CA VAL A 264 -12.38 18.39 -2.89
C VAL A 264 -11.11 19.05 -3.40
N MET A 265 -10.77 18.91 -4.68
CA MET A 265 -9.61 19.55 -5.31
C MET A 265 -9.65 21.07 -5.17
N GLU A 266 -10.79 21.69 -5.47
CA GLU A 266 -10.97 23.15 -5.35
C GLU A 266 -10.81 23.64 -3.91
N SER A 267 -11.44 22.95 -2.95
CA SER A 267 -11.35 23.31 -1.54
C SER A 267 -9.93 23.15 -1.00
N PHE A 268 -9.22 22.12 -1.47
CA PHE A 268 -7.82 21.88 -1.12
C PHE A 268 -6.93 22.99 -1.67
N TYR A 269 -7.06 23.33 -2.94
CA TYR A 269 -6.30 24.42 -3.55
C TYR A 269 -6.50 25.74 -2.80
N ARG A 270 -7.74 26.09 -2.46
CA ARG A 270 -8.07 27.30 -1.68
C ARG A 270 -7.43 27.28 -0.29
N SER A 271 -7.33 26.10 0.33
CA SER A 271 -6.84 25.97 1.72
C SER A 271 -5.34 25.86 1.85
N HIS A 272 -4.66 25.30 0.84
CA HIS A 272 -3.25 24.91 0.89
C HIS A 272 -2.39 25.55 -0.21
N GLY A 273 -3.03 26.14 -1.25
CA GLY A 273 -2.31 26.72 -2.41
C GLY A 273 -1.62 25.66 -3.29
N TYR A 274 -2.05 24.40 -3.20
CA TYR A 274 -1.48 23.28 -3.92
C TYR A 274 -2.54 22.60 -4.79
N ALA A 275 -2.24 22.37 -6.08
CA ALA A 275 -3.07 21.57 -6.97
C ALA A 275 -2.74 20.09 -6.78
N MET A 276 -3.75 19.28 -6.49
CA MET A 276 -3.59 17.83 -6.29
C MET A 276 -4.23 17.05 -7.44
N ASP A 277 -3.75 15.80 -7.59
CA ASP A 277 -4.33 14.86 -8.53
C ASP A 277 -5.66 14.26 -8.05
N PRO A 278 -6.50 13.73 -8.94
CA PRO A 278 -7.74 13.08 -8.54
C PRO A 278 -7.56 11.94 -7.54
N PHE A 279 -6.46 11.14 -7.65
CA PHE A 279 -6.16 10.06 -6.70
C PHE A 279 -5.88 10.61 -5.30
N ALA A 280 -5.01 11.64 -5.21
CA ALA A 280 -4.78 12.33 -3.94
C ALA A 280 -6.07 12.99 -3.40
N ALA A 281 -6.95 13.49 -4.27
CA ALA A 281 -8.23 14.08 -3.86
C ALA A 281 -9.19 13.05 -3.27
N ILE A 282 -9.21 11.82 -3.78
CA ILE A 282 -9.98 10.71 -3.21
C ILE A 282 -9.46 10.40 -1.80
N GLY A 283 -8.15 10.25 -1.64
CA GLY A 283 -7.53 10.06 -0.32
C GLY A 283 -7.80 11.22 0.65
N TYR A 284 -7.72 12.47 0.17
CA TYR A 284 -7.99 13.64 1.00
C TYR A 284 -9.47 13.75 1.42
N GLY A 285 -10.40 13.36 0.56
CA GLY A 285 -11.81 13.26 0.91
C GLY A 285 -12.05 12.29 2.06
N ALA A 286 -11.37 11.13 2.04
CA ALA A 286 -11.41 10.17 3.14
C ALA A 286 -10.80 10.76 4.43
N LEU A 287 -9.71 11.53 4.34
CA LEU A 287 -9.14 12.24 5.48
C LEU A 287 -10.11 13.26 6.07
N GLN A 288 -10.82 14.03 5.23
CA GLN A 288 -11.82 14.98 5.71
C GLN A 288 -12.93 14.28 6.50
N ASP A 289 -13.45 13.17 5.98
CA ASP A 289 -14.53 12.40 6.61
C ASP A 289 -14.05 11.76 7.92
N TYR A 290 -12.83 11.20 7.95
CA TYR A 290 -12.21 10.66 9.15
C TYR A 290 -12.06 11.72 10.25
N ARG A 291 -11.48 12.88 9.91
CA ARG A 291 -11.29 13.98 10.87
C ARG A 291 -12.61 14.55 11.38
N ALA A 292 -13.61 14.67 10.51
CA ALA A 292 -14.94 15.11 10.91
C ALA A 292 -15.62 14.14 11.87
N ARG A 293 -15.39 12.83 11.69
CA ARG A 293 -16.01 11.78 12.51
C ARG A 293 -15.29 11.57 13.86
N THR A 294 -13.96 11.68 13.89
CA THR A 294 -13.15 11.28 15.07
C THR A 294 -12.58 12.46 15.83
N GLY A 295 -12.45 13.62 15.21
CA GLY A 295 -11.71 14.78 15.75
C GLY A 295 -10.19 14.63 15.71
N GLU A 296 -9.67 13.50 15.19
CA GLU A 296 -8.22 13.26 15.08
C GLU A 296 -7.55 14.26 14.12
N SER A 297 -6.32 14.65 14.48
CA SER A 297 -5.57 15.65 13.71
C SER A 297 -4.10 15.28 13.54
N ARG A 298 -3.81 14.00 13.39
CA ARG A 298 -2.45 13.49 13.15
C ARG A 298 -1.89 13.97 11.81
N ASN A 299 -0.55 14.03 11.67
CA ASN A 299 0.06 14.27 10.37
C ASN A 299 -0.38 13.16 9.41
N THR A 300 -0.79 13.55 8.20
CA THR A 300 -1.30 12.61 7.20
C THR A 300 -0.51 12.74 5.91
N LEU A 301 0.03 11.62 5.43
CA LEU A 301 0.70 11.49 4.15
C LEU A 301 -0.34 11.16 3.08
N LEU A 302 -0.50 12.06 2.12
CA LEU A 302 -1.29 11.84 0.90
C LEU A 302 -0.36 11.33 -0.20
N LEU A 303 -0.74 10.25 -0.85
CA LEU A 303 0.00 9.71 -1.99
C LEU A 303 -0.55 10.33 -3.28
N SER A 304 0.33 10.98 -4.05
CA SER A 304 0.04 11.54 -5.37
C SER A 304 0.76 10.68 -6.41
N LEU A 305 0.01 10.10 -7.34
CA LEU A 305 0.50 9.07 -8.27
C LEU A 305 0.83 9.62 -9.67
N SER A 306 0.31 10.78 -10.03
CA SER A 306 0.51 11.40 -11.35
C SER A 306 0.69 12.91 -11.27
N ASP A 307 1.42 13.46 -12.25
CA ASP A 307 1.54 14.91 -12.45
C ASP A 307 0.23 15.50 -13.01
N HIS A 308 -0.08 16.74 -12.65
CA HIS A 308 -1.28 17.48 -13.07
C HIS A 308 -1.00 18.56 -14.10
N SER A 309 0.26 18.68 -14.54
CA SER A 309 0.62 19.70 -15.53
C SER A 309 0.04 19.45 -16.92
#